data_1fba9eb418fe66eeb19268275226de04
#
_entry.id   1fba9eb418fe66eeb19268275226de04
#
_cell.length_a   1.000
_cell.length_b   1.000
_cell.length_c   1.000
_cell.angle_alpha   90.00
_cell.angle_beta   90.00
_cell.angle_gamma   90.00
#
_symmetry.space_group_name_H-M   'P 1'
#
loop_
_entity.id
_entity.type
_entity.pdbx_description
1 polymer ?
#
loop_
_entity_poly.entity_id
_entity_poly.type
_entity_poly.pdbx_seq_one_letter_code
_entity_poly.pdbx_strand_id
1 'polypeptide(L)'
;MRKTLVFLFVALLLLVGCATKENEKEESVEALPSSTVAESEFGYYRPMKGGMVPPEGMIPPEDAMIEKAMYGMMAGGDRNMGSGGYLSLTEDVSFSSTLDYSEYIGESSFMIDESQYLDYPILIGEDGLVGTTRMLTSLVVEVDGSDLKITNTSNEKYNVILSGSWNGGITIESKESDIMVTLASSIKGIDTPALILKGGNTTYIKSEGNSVLCDSSDNNKKGVVTSDGNLVFFGNGEITINGEKKHGLKVDGKVTVESGTVRINTSETAEGNGISADEAFIMNGGYLYIKAMGSVYGEEGKGIKVNGKEGDDPLCTVEINGGYIEIESVGKGITSGFEAEEDGETEDTSDDPDPILVINGGVVKIHTTGTPYEISEEESLSPEGLEAKDKLVINGGIVEVSATDDAINAGNSVEINGGYVFALSRGDDGLDSNGTITISGGRSVIMGAGGMGLGIDCDNDGNIKYLGGFLIGIGGGNNAPQNGENLSFSFDISGDSFVLQDENGKVIAAYTLSSERSMNNVVVMSKELEKGKTYSVISGASIESEGNFNGLGLGSVTYKDGVVSYSSIAQSVASGNHYSMGGGMKGGAMPFEMEGGRTERPNWNN
;
A
#
# COMPACT_ATOMS: atom_id res chain seq x y z
N MET A 1 -26.00 -24.52 38.43
CA MET A 1 -26.77 -23.29 38.26
C MET A 1 -26.12 -22.16 39.08
N ARG A 2 -24.95 -21.69 38.72
CA ARG A 2 -24.25 -20.52 39.33
C ARG A 2 -23.11 -20.02 38.43
N LYS A 3 -23.30 -20.04 37.11
CA LYS A 3 -22.30 -19.50 36.14
C LYS A 3 -22.85 -18.45 35.17
N THR A 4 -24.06 -17.93 35.41
CA THR A 4 -24.74 -17.06 34.42
C THR A 4 -24.99 -15.63 34.93
N LEU A 5 -24.31 -15.16 35.97
CA LEU A 5 -24.64 -13.86 36.58
C LEU A 5 -23.46 -12.85 36.58
N VAL A 6 -22.34 -13.14 35.97
CA VAL A 6 -21.19 -12.21 35.91
C VAL A 6 -21.11 -11.43 34.58
N PHE A 7 -21.80 -11.87 33.54
CA PHE A 7 -21.69 -11.30 32.21
C PHE A 7 -22.60 -10.08 31.91
N LEU A 8 -23.46 -9.65 32.83
CA LEU A 8 -24.43 -8.58 32.53
C LEU A 8 -24.06 -7.20 33.08
N PHE A 9 -22.91 -7.00 33.71
CA PHE A 9 -22.50 -5.69 34.26
C PHE A 9 -21.35 -4.99 33.53
N VAL A 10 -20.71 -5.63 32.55
CA VAL A 10 -19.55 -5.06 31.83
C VAL A 10 -19.96 -4.27 30.58
N ALA A 11 -21.19 -4.40 30.09
CA ALA A 11 -21.63 -3.79 28.84
C ALA A 11 -22.05 -2.30 28.92
N LEU A 12 -21.91 -1.61 30.05
CA LEU A 12 -22.43 -0.23 30.20
C LEU A 12 -21.38 0.84 30.52
N LEU A 13 -20.08 0.57 30.41
CA LEU A 13 -19.04 1.54 30.78
C LEU A 13 -17.92 1.75 29.73
N LEU A 14 -18.11 1.30 28.48
CA LEU A 14 -17.09 1.42 27.44
C LEU A 14 -17.38 2.55 26.42
N LEU A 15 -17.61 3.76 26.88
CA LEU A 15 -17.73 4.94 26.00
C LEU A 15 -17.00 6.18 26.55
N VAL A 16 -15.76 6.02 27.01
CA VAL A 16 -14.87 7.16 27.22
C VAL A 16 -13.44 6.72 26.92
N GLY A 17 -13.00 6.84 25.71
CA GLY A 17 -11.58 6.64 25.37
C GLY A 17 -11.21 7.53 24.21
N CYS A 18 -10.12 8.24 24.32
CA CYS A 18 -9.44 9.01 23.27
C CYS A 18 -10.36 9.78 22.28
N ALA A 19 -11.36 10.51 22.77
CA ALA A 19 -12.09 11.46 21.96
C ALA A 19 -11.46 12.84 22.19
N THR A 20 -10.90 13.42 21.14
CA THR A 20 -10.58 14.84 21.07
C THR A 20 -11.84 15.64 21.40
N LYS A 21 -11.75 16.51 22.40
CA LYS A 21 -12.84 17.43 22.72
C LYS A 21 -12.96 18.47 21.61
N GLU A 22 -13.84 18.25 20.67
CA GLU A 22 -14.41 19.34 19.90
C GLU A 22 -15.38 20.13 20.81
N ASN A 23 -15.01 21.36 21.09
CA ASN A 23 -15.90 22.33 21.72
C ASN A 23 -16.91 22.80 20.68
N GLU A 24 -18.07 22.22 20.65
CA GLU A 24 -19.22 22.83 19.98
C GLU A 24 -19.63 24.10 20.74
N LYS A 25 -19.32 25.25 20.17
CA LYS A 25 -20.04 26.49 20.39
C LYS A 25 -20.91 26.72 19.16
N GLU A 26 -22.20 26.55 19.35
CA GLU A 26 -23.19 27.14 18.45
C GLU A 26 -23.05 28.68 18.51
N GLU A 27 -22.53 29.29 17.46
CA GLU A 27 -22.72 30.71 17.16
C GLU A 27 -23.35 30.83 15.77
N SER A 28 -24.45 31.54 15.75
CA SER A 28 -25.28 31.88 14.60
C SER A 28 -24.46 32.58 13.50
N VAL A 29 -24.54 32.02 12.28
CA VAL A 29 -23.91 32.58 11.08
C VAL A 29 -24.72 33.76 10.57
N GLU A 30 -24.23 34.99 10.76
CA GLU A 30 -24.62 36.16 9.97
C GLU A 30 -23.81 36.15 8.65
N ALA A 31 -24.52 36.29 7.53
CA ALA A 31 -23.94 36.39 6.21
C ALA A 31 -23.13 37.68 6.04
N LEU A 32 -21.85 37.55 5.66
CA LEU A 32 -21.02 38.67 5.25
C LEU A 32 -21.03 38.86 3.72
N PRO A 33 -20.93 40.11 3.24
CA PRO A 33 -21.10 40.41 1.82
C PRO A 33 -19.85 40.13 0.99
N SER A 34 -20.09 39.77 -0.28
CA SER A 34 -19.07 39.54 -1.30
C SER A 34 -18.19 40.78 -1.52
N SER A 35 -16.88 40.65 -1.29
CA SER A 35 -15.90 41.66 -1.72
C SER A 35 -15.19 41.17 -2.99
N THR A 36 -15.34 41.94 -4.06
CA THR A 36 -14.55 41.87 -5.27
C THR A 36 -13.09 42.16 -4.95
N VAL A 37 -12.20 41.20 -5.23
CA VAL A 37 -10.76 41.44 -5.17
C VAL A 37 -10.27 41.87 -6.55
N ALA A 38 -9.57 42.99 -6.56
CA ALA A 38 -8.99 43.60 -7.75
C ALA A 38 -7.80 42.76 -8.25
N GLU A 39 -7.70 42.61 -9.57
CA GLU A 39 -6.53 42.07 -10.26
C GLU A 39 -5.28 42.88 -9.91
N SER A 40 -4.26 42.23 -9.36
CA SER A 40 -2.92 42.79 -9.22
C SER A 40 -1.99 42.15 -10.25
N GLU A 41 -1.32 42.99 -11.03
CA GLU A 41 -0.36 42.68 -12.06
C GLU A 41 0.78 41.79 -11.51
N PHE A 42 0.92 40.58 -12.05
CA PHE A 42 2.09 39.75 -11.83
C PHE A 42 3.20 40.13 -12.82
N GLY A 43 4.28 40.70 -12.29
CA GLY A 43 5.50 40.95 -13.03
C GLY A 43 6.25 39.65 -13.35
N TYR A 44 6.57 39.42 -14.60
CA TYR A 44 7.38 38.30 -15.08
C TYR A 44 8.81 38.38 -14.53
N TYR A 45 9.22 37.35 -13.77
CA TYR A 45 10.62 37.16 -13.39
C TYR A 45 11.34 36.35 -14.45
N ARG A 46 12.40 36.91 -15.02
CA ARG A 46 13.32 36.19 -15.94
C ARG A 46 14.32 35.39 -15.09
N PRO A 47 14.52 34.08 -15.30
CA PRO A 47 15.55 33.32 -14.60
C PRO A 47 16.94 33.69 -15.10
N MET A 48 17.84 34.08 -14.20
CA MET A 48 19.26 34.20 -14.47
C MET A 48 19.90 32.81 -14.46
N LYS A 49 20.69 32.53 -15.48
CA LYS A 49 21.61 31.36 -15.47
C LYS A 49 22.69 31.55 -14.43
N GLY A 50 22.76 30.64 -13.47
CA GLY A 50 23.84 30.56 -12.49
C GLY A 50 23.31 29.98 -11.18
N GLY A 51 23.59 28.70 -10.92
CA GLY A 51 23.22 28.06 -9.67
C GLY A 51 23.84 28.76 -8.47
N MET A 52 22.99 29.27 -7.59
CA MET A 52 23.36 29.61 -6.22
C MET A 52 22.58 28.72 -5.29
N VAL A 53 23.31 27.96 -4.50
CA VAL A 53 22.77 27.21 -3.36
C VAL A 53 22.21 28.21 -2.34
N PRO A 54 20.97 28.07 -1.86
CA PRO A 54 20.43 28.91 -0.80
C PRO A 54 21.21 28.69 0.51
N PRO A 55 21.32 29.74 1.38
CA PRO A 55 21.95 29.56 2.67
C PRO A 55 21.14 28.62 3.56
N GLU A 56 21.83 27.78 4.33
CA GLU A 56 21.24 26.89 5.35
C GLU A 56 20.26 27.65 6.27
N GLY A 57 19.03 27.13 6.38
CA GLY A 57 18.05 27.58 7.36
C GLY A 57 16.81 28.32 6.83
N MET A 58 16.56 28.39 5.52
CA MET A 58 15.29 28.89 5.00
C MET A 58 14.44 27.73 4.48
N ILE A 59 13.35 27.45 5.17
CA ILE A 59 12.27 26.60 4.67
C ILE A 59 11.54 27.40 3.58
N PRO A 60 11.46 26.91 2.31
CA PRO A 60 10.68 27.60 1.28
C PRO A 60 9.18 27.59 1.62
N PRO A 61 8.40 28.60 1.20
CA PRO A 61 6.95 28.54 1.36
C PRO A 61 6.35 27.37 0.58
N GLU A 62 5.28 26.77 1.11
CA GLU A 62 4.60 25.58 0.55
C GLU A 62 4.33 25.66 -0.96
N ASP A 63 3.92 26.85 -1.46
CA ASP A 63 3.63 27.07 -2.88
C ASP A 63 4.86 26.95 -3.79
N ALA A 64 6.07 27.20 -3.28
CA ALA A 64 7.31 27.11 -4.07
C ALA A 64 7.80 25.67 -4.24
N MET A 65 7.35 24.75 -3.40
CA MET A 65 7.71 23.32 -3.49
C MET A 65 6.82 22.58 -4.49
N ILE A 66 5.55 22.94 -4.56
CA ILE A 66 4.62 22.40 -5.59
C ILE A 66 5.11 22.77 -7.00
N GLU A 67 5.59 24.01 -7.21
CA GLU A 67 6.19 24.42 -8.48
C GLU A 67 7.47 23.64 -8.81
N LYS A 68 8.27 23.24 -7.83
CA LYS A 68 9.53 22.54 -8.05
C LYS A 68 9.33 21.06 -8.37
N ALA A 69 8.36 20.41 -7.77
CA ALA A 69 7.94 19.06 -8.12
C ALA A 69 7.38 19.01 -9.56
N MET A 70 6.58 20.00 -9.95
CA MET A 70 6.13 20.17 -11.34
C MET A 70 7.27 20.52 -12.31
N TYR A 71 8.31 21.23 -11.87
CA TYR A 71 9.42 21.65 -12.73
C TYR A 71 10.46 20.54 -12.96
N GLY A 72 10.63 19.61 -12.03
CA GLY A 72 11.44 18.40 -12.23
C GLY A 72 10.89 17.54 -13.36
N MET A 73 9.57 17.41 -13.45
CA MET A 73 8.87 16.72 -14.54
C MET A 73 8.92 17.48 -15.89
N MET A 74 9.15 18.80 -15.89
CA MET A 74 9.11 19.64 -17.10
C MET A 74 10.48 20.07 -17.65
N ALA A 75 11.61 19.78 -16.99
CA ALA A 75 12.93 20.22 -17.43
C ALA A 75 13.50 19.45 -18.65
N GLY A 76 12.76 18.52 -19.21
CA GLY A 76 13.06 17.77 -20.43
C GLY A 76 12.40 18.35 -21.66
N GLY A 77 12.77 19.56 -22.10
CA GLY A 77 12.64 20.06 -23.49
C GLY A 77 11.21 20.28 -24.00
N ASP A 78 11.00 21.51 -24.51
CA ASP A 78 9.89 21.94 -25.35
C ASP A 78 9.54 20.88 -26.43
N ARG A 79 8.55 20.03 -26.17
CA ARG A 79 7.88 19.20 -27.16
C ARG A 79 6.39 19.40 -27.03
N ASN A 80 5.77 19.66 -28.15
CA ASN A 80 4.34 19.76 -28.36
C ASN A 80 3.67 18.46 -27.86
N MET A 81 3.39 18.37 -26.55
CA MET A 81 2.69 17.25 -25.94
C MET A 81 1.23 17.38 -26.31
N GLY A 82 0.71 16.40 -27.04
CA GLY A 82 -0.71 16.29 -27.26
C GLY A 82 -1.43 16.39 -25.91
N SER A 83 -2.55 17.10 -25.88
CA SER A 83 -3.38 17.31 -24.68
C SER A 83 -4.06 16.00 -24.24
N GLY A 84 -3.30 15.01 -23.81
CA GLY A 84 -3.79 13.89 -23.04
C GLY A 84 -4.06 14.38 -21.64
N GLY A 85 -5.30 14.23 -21.14
CA GLY A 85 -5.64 14.65 -19.79
C GLY A 85 -4.93 13.78 -18.77
N TYR A 86 -4.00 14.37 -17.99
CA TYR A 86 -3.40 13.72 -16.83
C TYR A 86 -4.41 13.59 -15.69
N LEU A 87 -4.30 12.53 -14.90
CA LEU A 87 -4.97 12.47 -13.60
C LEU A 87 -4.43 13.57 -12.68
N SER A 88 -5.34 14.26 -11.98
CA SER A 88 -4.91 15.05 -10.83
C SER A 88 -4.43 14.11 -9.73
N LEU A 89 -3.26 14.37 -9.13
CA LEU A 89 -2.77 13.62 -7.97
C LEU A 89 -3.74 13.70 -6.78
N THR A 90 -4.61 14.71 -6.77
CA THR A 90 -5.61 14.97 -5.72
C THR A 90 -7.00 14.40 -6.06
N GLU A 91 -7.16 13.68 -7.18
CA GLU A 91 -8.46 13.16 -7.59
C GLU A 91 -8.82 11.93 -6.76
N ASP A 92 -9.95 11.98 -6.06
CA ASP A 92 -10.50 10.84 -5.34
C ASP A 92 -10.91 9.75 -6.33
N VAL A 93 -10.21 8.62 -6.28
CA VAL A 93 -10.54 7.45 -7.08
C VAL A 93 -11.33 6.46 -6.22
N SER A 94 -12.60 6.31 -6.54
CA SER A 94 -13.44 5.29 -5.91
C SER A 94 -13.38 4.00 -6.71
N PHE A 95 -13.10 2.88 -6.05
CA PHE A 95 -13.21 1.56 -6.66
C PHE A 95 -14.69 1.20 -6.88
N SER A 96 -14.99 0.66 -8.07
CA SER A 96 -16.34 0.29 -8.48
C SER A 96 -16.36 -1.16 -8.94
N SER A 97 -16.91 -2.05 -8.12
CA SER A 97 -16.99 -3.46 -8.45
C SER A 97 -18.34 -4.05 -8.04
N THR A 98 -18.85 -4.98 -8.86
CA THR A 98 -20.01 -5.82 -8.53
C THR A 98 -19.61 -7.18 -7.98
N LEU A 99 -18.32 -7.44 -7.77
CA LEU A 99 -17.85 -8.67 -7.16
C LEU A 99 -18.30 -8.74 -5.69
N ASP A 100 -18.72 -9.91 -5.26
CA ASP A 100 -18.97 -10.15 -3.83
C ASP A 100 -17.64 -10.41 -3.12
N TYR A 101 -17.12 -9.39 -2.46
CA TYR A 101 -15.85 -9.49 -1.74
C TYR A 101 -15.85 -10.56 -0.66
N SER A 102 -17.01 -10.92 -0.10
CA SER A 102 -17.11 -11.94 0.93
C SER A 102 -16.66 -13.33 0.44
N GLU A 103 -16.75 -13.59 -0.87
CA GLU A 103 -16.27 -14.83 -1.47
C GLU A 103 -14.73 -14.93 -1.49
N TYR A 104 -14.02 -13.82 -1.33
CA TYR A 104 -12.56 -13.73 -1.40
C TYR A 104 -11.89 -13.57 -0.06
N ILE A 105 -12.60 -13.09 0.98
CA ILE A 105 -12.02 -12.85 2.30
C ILE A 105 -11.45 -14.14 2.89
N GLY A 106 -12.15 -15.27 2.72
CA GLY A 106 -11.71 -16.54 3.28
C GLY A 106 -11.78 -16.55 4.83
N GLU A 107 -11.51 -17.71 5.39
CA GLU A 107 -11.37 -17.88 6.83
C GLU A 107 -10.00 -18.49 7.13
N SER A 108 -9.31 -17.96 8.15
CA SER A 108 -8.07 -18.55 8.61
C SER A 108 -8.31 -19.94 9.18
N SER A 109 -7.42 -20.87 8.87
CA SER A 109 -7.39 -22.20 9.51
C SER A 109 -6.65 -22.22 10.84
N PHE A 110 -6.30 -21.03 11.36
CA PHE A 110 -5.58 -20.90 12.62
C PHE A 110 -6.37 -21.51 13.78
N MET A 111 -5.68 -22.32 14.55
CA MET A 111 -6.19 -22.90 15.78
C MET A 111 -5.13 -22.83 16.87
N ILE A 112 -5.45 -22.16 17.96
CA ILE A 112 -4.65 -22.15 19.17
C ILE A 112 -5.37 -22.96 20.25
N ASP A 113 -4.64 -23.84 20.93
CA ASP A 113 -5.18 -24.56 22.09
C ASP A 113 -5.13 -23.65 23.31
N GLU A 114 -6.16 -22.83 23.47
CA GLU A 114 -6.28 -21.89 24.60
C GLU A 114 -6.25 -22.59 25.97
N SER A 115 -6.55 -23.91 26.04
CA SER A 115 -6.50 -24.66 27.29
C SER A 115 -5.09 -24.84 27.88
N GLN A 116 -4.07 -24.59 27.08
CA GLN A 116 -2.67 -24.56 27.51
C GLN A 116 -2.30 -23.28 28.26
N TYR A 117 -3.13 -22.24 28.18
CA TYR A 117 -2.89 -20.94 28.79
C TYR A 117 -3.70 -20.82 30.10
N LEU A 118 -3.01 -20.43 31.15
CA LEU A 118 -3.63 -20.21 32.46
C LEU A 118 -4.22 -18.79 32.52
N ASP A 119 -5.53 -18.67 32.61
CA ASP A 119 -6.21 -17.38 32.72
C ASP A 119 -5.77 -16.60 33.95
N TYR A 120 -5.34 -15.36 33.73
CA TYR A 120 -4.98 -14.41 34.77
C TYR A 120 -5.67 -13.06 34.53
N PRO A 121 -6.89 -12.89 35.05
CA PRO A 121 -7.63 -11.65 34.88
C PRO A 121 -7.05 -10.51 35.73
N ILE A 122 -6.85 -9.36 35.11
CA ILE A 122 -6.40 -8.11 35.70
C ILE A 122 -7.41 -7.02 35.37
N LEU A 123 -8.01 -6.42 36.40
CA LEU A 123 -8.82 -5.22 36.27
C LEU A 123 -7.91 -4.01 36.45
N ILE A 124 -7.87 -3.12 35.46
CA ILE A 124 -7.08 -1.89 35.47
C ILE A 124 -8.00 -0.68 35.56
N GLY A 125 -7.62 0.32 36.37
CA GLY A 125 -8.38 1.54 36.61
C GLY A 125 -7.55 2.79 36.31
N GLU A 126 -8.19 3.84 35.77
CA GLU A 126 -7.55 5.14 35.43
C GLU A 126 -6.92 5.83 36.65
N ASP A 127 -7.38 5.49 37.87
CA ASP A 127 -6.88 5.97 39.14
C ASP A 127 -5.59 5.23 39.60
N GLY A 128 -5.05 4.35 38.79
CA GLY A 128 -3.87 3.54 39.08
C GLY A 128 -4.17 2.30 39.94
N LEU A 129 -5.43 1.99 40.15
CA LEU A 129 -5.80 0.78 40.88
C LEU A 129 -5.73 -0.45 40.00
N VAL A 130 -5.08 -1.50 40.50
CA VAL A 130 -4.96 -2.80 39.85
C VAL A 130 -5.58 -3.86 40.71
N GLY A 131 -6.61 -4.53 40.16
CA GLY A 131 -7.27 -5.65 40.79
C GLY A 131 -6.93 -6.98 40.13
N THR A 132 -6.54 -7.98 40.93
CA THR A 132 -6.33 -9.35 40.43
C THR A 132 -7.04 -10.35 41.34
N THR A 133 -7.49 -11.45 40.75
CA THR A 133 -8.25 -12.47 41.49
C THR A 133 -7.36 -13.37 42.37
N ARG A 134 -6.06 -13.41 42.12
CA ARG A 134 -5.07 -14.20 42.86
C ARG A 134 -3.66 -13.66 42.66
N MET A 135 -2.81 -13.89 43.65
CA MET A 135 -1.39 -13.63 43.54
C MET A 135 -0.66 -14.93 43.16
N LEU A 136 0.17 -14.89 42.15
CA LEU A 136 1.03 -15.99 41.73
C LEU A 136 2.48 -15.59 41.96
N THR A 137 3.33 -16.57 42.27
CA THR A 137 4.78 -16.33 42.39
C THR A 137 5.48 -16.31 41.04
N SER A 138 4.85 -16.91 40.02
CA SER A 138 5.35 -17.05 38.66
C SER A 138 4.90 -15.94 37.71
N LEU A 139 3.87 -15.19 38.06
CA LEU A 139 3.40 -14.02 37.32
C LEU A 139 3.38 -12.80 38.25
N VAL A 140 4.39 -11.95 38.14
CA VAL A 140 4.57 -10.79 39.02
C VAL A 140 3.92 -9.58 38.38
N VAL A 141 3.10 -8.86 39.15
CA VAL A 141 2.41 -7.64 38.71
C VAL A 141 2.89 -6.49 39.59
N GLU A 142 3.50 -5.49 38.96
CA GLU A 142 4.08 -4.32 39.63
C GLU A 142 3.55 -3.04 38.99
N VAL A 143 3.28 -2.03 39.81
CA VAL A 143 2.94 -0.67 39.36
C VAL A 143 4.13 0.24 39.69
N ASP A 144 4.67 0.90 38.68
CA ASP A 144 5.77 1.84 38.81
C ASP A 144 5.35 3.20 38.23
N GLY A 145 5.00 4.13 39.10
CA GLY A 145 4.42 5.39 38.69
C GLY A 145 3.05 5.20 38.02
N SER A 146 2.97 5.61 36.75
CA SER A 146 1.80 5.39 35.89
C SER A 146 1.86 4.08 35.10
N ASP A 147 2.99 3.36 35.12
CA ASP A 147 3.19 2.18 34.31
C ASP A 147 2.88 0.89 35.06
N LEU A 148 2.37 -0.10 34.33
CA LEU A 148 2.09 -1.43 34.83
C LEU A 148 3.08 -2.42 34.20
N LYS A 149 3.78 -3.18 35.03
CA LYS A 149 4.66 -4.26 34.59
C LYS A 149 4.12 -5.62 35.01
N ILE A 150 4.00 -6.54 34.04
CA ILE A 150 3.58 -7.92 34.25
C ILE A 150 4.72 -8.81 33.75
N THR A 151 5.32 -9.59 34.66
CA THR A 151 6.48 -10.44 34.35
C THR A 151 6.16 -11.91 34.60
N ASN A 152 6.21 -12.72 33.56
CA ASN A 152 6.21 -14.17 33.68
C ASN A 152 7.63 -14.65 33.97
N THR A 153 7.86 -15.17 35.15
CA THR A 153 9.17 -15.67 35.64
C THR A 153 9.31 -17.20 35.49
N SER A 154 8.37 -17.85 34.81
CA SER A 154 8.33 -19.29 34.62
C SER A 154 8.15 -19.66 33.13
N ASN A 155 8.17 -20.95 32.84
CA ASN A 155 7.84 -21.51 31.53
C ASN A 155 6.34 -21.83 31.36
N GLU A 156 5.50 -21.48 32.31
CA GLU A 156 4.06 -21.63 32.21
C GLU A 156 3.51 -20.62 31.20
N LYS A 157 2.54 -21.05 30.38
CA LYS A 157 1.82 -20.17 29.46
C LYS A 157 0.65 -19.50 30.16
N TYR A 158 0.61 -18.18 30.11
CA TYR A 158 -0.47 -17.39 30.71
C TYR A 158 -1.31 -16.70 29.64
N ASN A 159 -2.61 -16.61 29.89
CA ASN A 159 -3.52 -15.69 29.24
C ASN A 159 -3.75 -14.50 30.21
N VAL A 160 -3.07 -13.39 29.96
CA VAL A 160 -3.26 -12.15 30.72
C VAL A 160 -4.51 -11.46 30.19
N ILE A 161 -5.57 -11.44 30.98
CA ILE A 161 -6.86 -10.84 30.58
C ILE A 161 -6.94 -9.42 31.15
N LEU A 162 -6.73 -8.42 30.29
CA LEU A 162 -6.79 -7.01 30.67
C LEU A 162 -8.20 -6.45 30.45
N SER A 163 -8.81 -5.90 31.49
CA SER A 163 -10.13 -5.26 31.41
C SER A 163 -10.15 -3.93 32.15
N GLY A 164 -10.85 -2.93 31.61
CA GLY A 164 -10.95 -1.58 32.17
C GLY A 164 -10.16 -0.53 31.40
N SER A 165 -9.72 0.54 32.07
CA SER A 165 -9.02 1.65 31.47
C SER A 165 -7.73 1.96 32.24
N TRP A 166 -6.64 2.25 31.52
CA TRP A 166 -5.34 2.55 32.11
C TRP A 166 -4.70 3.77 31.45
N ASN A 167 -4.21 4.71 32.27
CA ASN A 167 -3.43 5.86 31.83
C ASN A 167 -1.95 5.65 32.21
N GLY A 168 -1.19 5.12 31.28
CA GLY A 168 0.21 4.74 31.40
C GLY A 168 0.52 3.58 30.48
N GLY A 169 1.78 3.17 30.39
CA GLY A 169 2.19 2.01 29.61
C GLY A 169 1.95 0.70 30.35
N ILE A 170 1.72 -0.36 29.60
CA ILE A 170 1.69 -1.73 30.12
C ILE A 170 2.82 -2.53 29.49
N THR A 171 3.77 -2.99 30.29
CA THR A 171 4.83 -3.90 29.86
C THR A 171 4.48 -5.32 30.26
N ILE A 172 4.48 -6.24 29.30
CA ILE A 172 4.33 -7.68 29.53
C ILE A 172 5.62 -8.36 29.10
N GLU A 173 6.29 -9.02 30.02
CA GLU A 173 7.58 -9.70 29.79
C GLU A 173 7.42 -11.21 30.01
N SER A 174 7.75 -12.03 28.98
CA SER A 174 7.76 -13.49 29.07
C SER A 174 8.94 -14.04 28.27
N LYS A 175 10.00 -14.52 28.97
CA LYS A 175 11.24 -14.96 28.31
C LYS A 175 11.28 -16.42 27.94
N GLU A 176 10.56 -17.26 28.69
CA GLU A 176 10.69 -18.71 28.62
C GLU A 176 9.48 -19.38 27.92
N SER A 177 8.44 -18.61 27.59
CA SER A 177 7.22 -19.14 26.98
C SER A 177 6.44 -18.09 26.22
N ASP A 178 5.64 -18.54 25.24
CA ASP A 178 4.63 -17.72 24.61
C ASP A 178 3.61 -17.22 25.64
N ILE A 179 3.02 -16.07 25.35
CA ILE A 179 2.00 -15.48 26.21
C ILE A 179 0.78 -15.10 25.38
N MET A 180 -0.40 -15.23 25.97
CA MET A 180 -1.63 -14.70 25.42
C MET A 180 -2.04 -13.45 26.18
N VAL A 181 -2.53 -12.45 25.48
CA VAL A 181 -3.07 -11.21 26.05
C VAL A 181 -4.48 -11.04 25.50
N THR A 182 -5.48 -11.28 26.34
CA THR A 182 -6.87 -11.00 25.99
C THR A 182 -7.20 -9.56 26.33
N LEU A 183 -7.56 -8.77 25.31
CA LEU A 183 -7.88 -7.35 25.44
C LEU A 183 -9.39 -7.11 25.48
N ALA A 184 -9.84 -6.44 26.54
CA ALA A 184 -11.17 -5.84 26.69
C ALA A 184 -10.99 -4.48 27.41
N SER A 185 -10.10 -3.62 26.90
CA SER A 185 -9.56 -2.50 27.65
C SER A 185 -9.26 -1.28 26.79
N SER A 186 -9.16 -0.11 27.45
CA SER A 186 -8.64 1.12 26.88
C SER A 186 -7.32 1.47 27.57
N ILE A 187 -6.22 1.55 26.83
CA ILE A 187 -4.88 1.82 27.36
C ILE A 187 -4.30 3.03 26.67
N LYS A 188 -3.89 4.03 27.46
CA LYS A 188 -3.28 5.25 26.95
C LYS A 188 -1.86 5.41 27.50
N GLY A 189 -0.84 5.12 26.70
CA GLY A 189 0.54 5.49 26.97
C GLY A 189 0.71 7.02 27.01
N ILE A 190 1.43 7.55 28.00
CA ILE A 190 1.65 8.99 28.15
C ILE A 190 3.02 9.37 27.57
N ASP A 191 4.10 8.87 28.15
CA ASP A 191 5.49 9.06 27.71
C ASP A 191 6.14 7.73 27.25
N THR A 192 5.31 6.71 27.03
CA THR A 192 5.67 5.34 26.73
C THR A 192 4.61 4.74 25.79
N PRO A 193 4.89 3.63 25.09
CA PRO A 193 3.87 2.88 24.36
C PRO A 193 2.70 2.45 25.26
N ALA A 194 1.51 2.32 24.68
CA ALA A 194 0.39 1.72 25.39
C ALA A 194 0.70 0.27 25.81
N LEU A 195 1.34 -0.50 24.92
CA LEU A 195 1.69 -1.89 25.18
C LEU A 195 3.12 -2.21 24.72
N ILE A 196 3.91 -2.77 25.63
CA ILE A 196 5.28 -3.21 25.41
C ILE A 196 5.36 -4.71 25.69
N LEU A 197 5.69 -5.50 24.67
CA LEU A 197 5.77 -6.95 24.71
C LEU A 197 7.24 -7.36 24.62
N LYS A 198 7.73 -8.06 25.65
CA LYS A 198 9.15 -8.39 25.76
C LYS A 198 9.39 -9.87 25.99
N GLY A 199 10.53 -10.36 25.50
CA GLY A 199 11.02 -11.70 25.74
C GLY A 199 11.36 -12.49 24.48
N GLY A 200 11.07 -11.96 23.28
CA GLY A 200 11.44 -12.58 22.02
C GLY A 200 10.57 -13.78 21.60
N ASN A 201 9.57 -14.18 22.42
CA ASN A 201 8.63 -15.24 22.09
C ASN A 201 7.39 -14.71 21.35
N THR A 202 6.48 -15.60 20.98
CA THR A 202 5.22 -15.19 20.35
C THR A 202 4.24 -14.67 21.38
N THR A 203 3.73 -13.46 21.16
CA THR A 203 2.60 -12.90 21.88
C THR A 203 1.32 -13.02 21.04
N TYR A 204 0.31 -13.70 21.58
CA TYR A 204 -1.01 -13.84 20.98
C TYR A 204 -1.93 -12.77 21.54
N ILE A 205 -2.37 -11.82 20.72
CA ILE A 205 -3.34 -10.79 21.11
C ILE A 205 -4.74 -11.26 20.72
N LYS A 206 -5.53 -11.62 21.74
CA LYS A 206 -6.93 -12.01 21.55
C LYS A 206 -7.84 -10.81 21.74
N SER A 207 -8.63 -10.47 20.73
CA SER A 207 -9.65 -9.43 20.84
C SER A 207 -10.98 -10.00 21.31
N GLU A 208 -11.50 -9.48 22.46
CA GLU A 208 -12.85 -9.78 22.95
C GLU A 208 -13.61 -8.46 23.15
N GLY A 209 -14.54 -8.14 22.24
CA GLY A 209 -15.21 -6.83 22.21
C GLY A 209 -14.33 -5.77 21.60
N ASN A 210 -14.46 -4.53 22.08
CA ASN A 210 -13.72 -3.38 21.53
C ASN A 210 -12.63 -2.95 22.51
N SER A 211 -11.41 -2.81 22.00
CA SER A 211 -10.27 -2.30 22.74
C SER A 211 -9.62 -1.13 22.02
N VAL A 212 -9.08 -0.19 22.78
CA VAL A 212 -8.40 1.00 22.24
C VAL A 212 -7.02 1.11 22.88
N LEU A 213 -6.00 1.18 22.04
CA LEU A 213 -4.62 1.43 22.42
C LEU A 213 -4.19 2.76 21.79
N CYS A 214 -3.68 3.69 22.57
CA CYS A 214 -3.14 4.93 22.03
C CYS A 214 -1.89 5.37 22.81
N ASP A 215 -1.04 6.13 22.15
CA ASP A 215 0.07 6.82 22.79
C ASP A 215 -0.16 8.34 22.77
N SER A 216 0.88 9.08 23.04
CA SER A 216 0.92 10.55 22.91
C SER A 216 2.20 10.95 22.16
N SER A 217 2.27 12.21 21.74
CA SER A 217 3.47 12.81 21.13
C SER A 217 4.73 12.71 22.02
N ASP A 218 4.57 12.52 23.33
CA ASP A 218 5.67 12.36 24.28
C ASP A 218 6.21 10.93 24.39
N ASN A 219 5.58 9.96 23.70
CA ASN A 219 6.05 8.57 23.67
C ASN A 219 7.55 8.52 23.27
N ASN A 220 8.36 7.90 24.13
CA ASN A 220 9.82 7.82 23.95
C ASN A 220 10.26 6.61 23.10
N LYS A 221 9.33 5.86 22.54
CA LYS A 221 9.55 4.67 21.70
C LYS A 221 9.00 4.86 20.29
N LYS A 222 9.15 3.82 19.46
CA LYS A 222 8.84 3.87 18.04
C LYS A 222 7.43 3.39 17.68
N GLY A 223 6.55 3.06 18.63
CA GLY A 223 5.19 2.57 18.32
C GLY A 223 4.23 2.62 19.51
N VAL A 224 2.93 2.57 19.23
CA VAL A 224 1.88 2.41 20.24
C VAL A 224 1.94 1.02 20.88
N VAL A 225 2.16 0.01 20.06
CA VAL A 225 2.49 -1.35 20.48
C VAL A 225 3.88 -1.69 19.97
N THR A 226 4.75 -2.15 20.87
CA THR A 226 6.09 -2.62 20.53
C THR A 226 6.26 -4.07 20.97
N SER A 227 6.93 -4.88 20.15
CA SER A 227 7.23 -6.29 20.46
C SER A 227 8.64 -6.66 20.04
N ASP A 228 9.38 -7.30 20.94
CA ASP A 228 10.70 -7.87 20.65
C ASP A 228 10.60 -9.21 19.89
N GLY A 229 9.40 -9.83 19.84
CA GLY A 229 9.13 -11.12 19.21
C GLY A 229 7.94 -11.06 18.28
N ASN A 230 7.41 -12.24 17.92
CA ASN A 230 6.28 -12.35 17.01
C ASN A 230 4.98 -11.87 17.65
N LEU A 231 4.10 -11.27 16.85
CA LEU A 231 2.80 -10.77 17.26
C LEU A 231 1.70 -11.38 16.40
N VAL A 232 0.72 -12.05 17.04
CA VAL A 232 -0.40 -12.71 16.35
C VAL A 232 -1.71 -12.14 16.86
N PHE A 233 -2.51 -11.53 15.97
CA PHE A 233 -3.86 -11.03 16.27
C PHE A 233 -4.92 -12.07 15.91
N PHE A 234 -5.83 -12.34 16.82
CA PHE A 234 -6.96 -13.24 16.59
C PHE A 234 -8.16 -12.90 17.50
N GLY A 235 -9.28 -13.56 17.29
CA GLY A 235 -10.51 -13.37 18.07
C GLY A 235 -11.67 -12.88 17.19
N ASN A 236 -12.69 -12.32 17.84
CA ASN A 236 -13.90 -11.84 17.15
C ASN A 236 -14.26 -10.38 17.48
N GLY A 237 -13.38 -9.71 18.20
CA GLY A 237 -13.54 -8.31 18.58
C GLY A 237 -12.78 -7.36 17.65
N GLU A 238 -12.74 -6.10 18.07
CA GLU A 238 -12.02 -5.03 17.38
C GLU A 238 -10.94 -4.43 18.30
N ILE A 239 -9.75 -4.20 17.74
CA ILE A 239 -8.68 -3.46 18.39
C ILE A 239 -8.39 -2.23 17.55
N THR A 240 -8.53 -1.03 18.13
CA THR A 240 -8.16 0.23 17.52
C THR A 240 -6.84 0.71 18.13
N ILE A 241 -5.87 1.04 17.28
CA ILE A 241 -4.52 1.51 17.64
C ILE A 241 -4.33 2.89 17.04
N ASN A 242 -4.15 3.92 17.91
CA ASN A 242 -3.98 5.29 17.48
C ASN A 242 -2.58 5.80 17.86
N GLY A 243 -1.76 6.09 16.86
CA GLY A 243 -0.38 6.56 16.99
C GLY A 243 -0.27 8.06 16.80
N GLU A 244 0.23 8.76 17.83
CA GLU A 244 0.51 10.20 17.80
C GLU A 244 2.00 10.49 17.58
N LYS A 245 2.89 9.54 17.92
CA LYS A 245 4.33 9.76 17.87
C LYS A 245 4.99 9.17 16.64
N LYS A 246 4.81 7.87 16.39
CA LYS A 246 5.45 7.18 15.28
C LYS A 246 4.56 6.05 14.75
N HIS A 247 5.01 4.80 14.81
CA HIS A 247 4.28 3.66 14.24
C HIS A 247 3.05 3.26 15.08
N GLY A 248 2.03 2.70 14.43
CA GLY A 248 0.99 1.96 15.14
C GLY A 248 1.57 0.71 15.81
N LEU A 249 2.19 -0.15 15.01
CA LEU A 249 2.94 -1.31 15.47
C LEU A 249 4.43 -1.20 15.10
N LYS A 250 5.34 -1.49 16.05
CA LYS A 250 6.76 -1.78 15.78
C LYS A 250 7.09 -3.14 16.37
N VAL A 251 7.44 -4.09 15.51
CA VAL A 251 7.64 -5.51 15.84
C VAL A 251 8.96 -5.97 15.26
N ASP A 252 9.87 -6.46 16.12
CA ASP A 252 11.19 -6.95 15.70
C ASP A 252 11.13 -8.36 15.06
N GLY A 253 9.97 -9.01 15.11
CA GLY A 253 9.65 -10.28 14.47
C GLY A 253 8.56 -10.17 13.41
N LYS A 254 7.65 -11.14 13.42
CA LYS A 254 6.53 -11.27 12.47
C LYS A 254 5.25 -10.67 13.06
N VAL A 255 4.45 -10.02 12.21
CA VAL A 255 3.06 -9.65 12.50
C VAL A 255 2.14 -10.58 11.73
N THR A 256 1.25 -11.28 12.41
CA THR A 256 0.23 -12.14 11.78
C THR A 256 -1.17 -11.71 12.20
N VAL A 257 -2.09 -11.60 11.24
CA VAL A 257 -3.52 -11.39 11.48
C VAL A 257 -4.28 -12.63 11.04
N GLU A 258 -4.90 -13.30 12.00
CA GLU A 258 -5.63 -14.54 11.78
C GLU A 258 -7.15 -14.29 11.70
N SER A 259 -7.69 -13.42 12.55
CA SER A 259 -9.12 -13.13 12.60
C SER A 259 -9.40 -11.87 13.43
N GLY A 260 -10.67 -11.45 13.49
CA GLY A 260 -11.09 -10.22 14.17
C GLY A 260 -10.86 -8.97 13.32
N THR A 261 -10.92 -7.82 13.96
CA THR A 261 -10.72 -6.53 13.31
C THR A 261 -9.57 -5.76 13.98
N VAL A 262 -8.60 -5.33 13.20
CA VAL A 262 -7.52 -4.44 13.63
C VAL A 262 -7.61 -3.13 12.86
N ARG A 263 -7.73 -2.01 13.59
CA ARG A 263 -7.71 -0.65 13.02
C ARG A 263 -6.48 0.08 13.51
N ILE A 264 -5.71 0.64 12.60
CA ILE A 264 -4.50 1.39 12.92
C ILE A 264 -4.61 2.77 12.29
N ASN A 265 -4.49 3.81 13.11
CA ASN A 265 -4.47 5.18 12.66
C ASN A 265 -3.20 5.84 13.18
N THR A 266 -2.41 6.44 12.31
CA THR A 266 -1.33 7.34 12.70
C THR A 266 -1.72 8.78 12.36
N SER A 267 -1.39 9.72 13.24
CA SER A 267 -1.75 11.12 13.03
C SER A 267 -0.87 11.77 11.94
N GLU A 268 -1.31 12.92 11.43
CA GLU A 268 -0.55 13.70 10.43
C GLU A 268 0.82 14.18 10.97
N THR A 269 0.96 14.26 12.27
CA THR A 269 2.23 14.65 12.94
C THR A 269 3.08 13.45 13.34
N ALA A 270 2.56 12.23 13.20
CA ALA A 270 3.32 11.02 13.47
C ALA A 270 4.32 10.77 12.32
N GLU A 271 5.58 10.62 12.69
CA GLU A 271 6.63 10.23 11.74
C GLU A 271 6.72 8.70 11.70
N GLY A 272 5.66 8.03 11.21
CA GLY A 272 5.64 6.57 11.30
C GLY A 272 4.63 5.87 10.41
N ASN A 273 4.79 4.56 10.32
CA ASN A 273 3.98 3.67 9.51
C ASN A 273 2.81 3.11 10.33
N GLY A 274 1.79 2.60 9.66
CA GLY A 274 0.78 1.80 10.34
C GLY A 274 1.41 0.58 11.02
N ILE A 275 2.09 -0.25 10.26
CA ILE A 275 2.84 -1.42 10.72
C ILE A 275 4.29 -1.32 10.25
N SER A 276 5.25 -1.51 11.17
CA SER A 276 6.65 -1.74 10.88
C SER A 276 7.08 -3.07 11.52
N ALA A 277 7.32 -4.07 10.69
CA ALA A 277 7.81 -5.39 11.10
C ALA A 277 9.19 -5.65 10.51
N ASP A 278 10.06 -6.34 11.26
CA ASP A 278 11.41 -6.57 10.76
C ASP A 278 11.53 -7.89 9.98
N GLU A 279 10.70 -8.91 10.26
CA GLU A 279 10.80 -10.20 9.56
C GLU A 279 9.69 -10.40 8.52
N ALA A 280 8.41 -10.29 8.92
CA ALA A 280 7.30 -10.55 8.02
C ALA A 280 5.98 -9.90 8.46
N PHE A 281 5.09 -9.69 7.47
CA PHE A 281 3.68 -9.47 7.69
C PHE A 281 2.87 -10.58 7.00
N ILE A 282 1.97 -11.23 7.74
CA ILE A 282 1.14 -12.34 7.25
C ILE A 282 -0.34 -12.03 7.55
N MET A 283 -1.19 -12.10 6.53
CA MET A 283 -2.65 -11.96 6.68
C MET A 283 -3.33 -13.26 6.23
N ASN A 284 -3.93 -13.97 7.19
CA ASN A 284 -4.63 -15.22 6.92
C ASN A 284 -6.16 -15.08 6.92
N GLY A 285 -6.67 -14.04 7.59
CA GLY A 285 -8.10 -13.79 7.70
C GLY A 285 -8.40 -12.52 8.49
N GLY A 286 -9.68 -12.24 8.77
CA GLY A 286 -10.13 -11.05 9.49
C GLY A 286 -10.09 -9.77 8.66
N TYR A 287 -10.05 -8.63 9.36
CA TYR A 287 -10.14 -7.30 8.76
C TYR A 287 -9.03 -6.40 9.31
N LEU A 288 -8.27 -5.78 8.41
CA LEU A 288 -7.22 -4.83 8.73
C LEU A 288 -7.50 -3.51 8.02
N TYR A 289 -7.66 -2.45 8.79
CA TYR A 289 -7.83 -1.09 8.29
C TYR A 289 -6.66 -0.23 8.77
N ILE A 290 -5.97 0.42 7.85
CA ILE A 290 -4.83 1.29 8.17
C ILE A 290 -5.05 2.66 7.55
N LYS A 291 -4.92 3.69 8.40
CA LYS A 291 -4.81 5.07 7.97
C LYS A 291 -3.46 5.62 8.47
N ALA A 292 -2.46 5.61 7.57
CA ALA A 292 -1.11 6.05 7.87
C ALA A 292 -0.87 7.45 7.28
N MET A 293 -1.16 8.50 8.07
CA MET A 293 -1.13 9.87 7.57
C MET A 293 0.27 10.46 7.54
N GLY A 294 1.11 10.24 8.50
CA GLY A 294 2.50 10.68 8.51
C GLY A 294 2.77 12.10 7.99
N SER A 295 4.04 12.46 7.84
CA SER A 295 4.43 13.71 7.20
C SER A 295 4.42 13.57 5.67
N VAL A 296 3.79 14.52 4.98
CA VAL A 296 3.80 14.58 3.49
C VAL A 296 5.20 14.75 2.88
N TYR A 297 6.19 15.10 3.70
CA TYR A 297 7.59 15.28 3.29
C TYR A 297 8.54 14.28 3.97
N GLY A 298 8.00 13.24 4.63
CA GLY A 298 8.79 12.23 5.33
C GLY A 298 8.84 10.92 4.53
N GLU A 299 9.86 10.13 4.76
CA GLU A 299 9.99 8.78 4.21
C GLU A 299 9.00 7.78 4.78
N GLU A 300 8.37 8.14 5.90
CA GLU A 300 7.42 7.32 6.64
C GLU A 300 5.98 7.61 6.20
N GLY A 301 5.01 7.10 6.92
CA GLY A 301 3.59 7.19 6.54
C GLY A 301 3.15 6.06 5.62
N LYS A 302 3.91 4.95 5.64
CA LYS A 302 3.58 3.73 4.90
C LYS A 302 2.50 2.94 5.64
N GLY A 303 1.61 2.28 4.90
CA GLY A 303 0.61 1.41 5.52
C GLY A 303 1.28 0.23 6.24
N ILE A 304 1.94 -0.64 5.51
CA ILE A 304 2.70 -1.79 6.01
C ILE A 304 4.11 -1.74 5.45
N LYS A 305 5.11 -1.74 6.34
CA LYS A 305 6.53 -1.87 5.99
C LYS A 305 7.12 -3.11 6.64
N VAL A 306 7.70 -3.99 5.83
CA VAL A 306 8.59 -5.06 6.28
C VAL A 306 10.01 -4.67 5.92
N ASN A 307 10.90 -4.58 6.93
CA ASN A 307 12.26 -4.07 6.76
C ASN A 307 13.27 -5.14 6.32
N GLY A 308 12.94 -6.42 6.51
CA GLY A 308 13.88 -7.52 6.37
C GLY A 308 14.76 -7.72 7.62
N LYS A 309 15.28 -8.91 7.75
CA LYS A 309 16.22 -9.30 8.81
C LYS A 309 17.24 -10.28 8.27
N GLU A 310 18.49 -9.91 8.41
CA GLU A 310 19.64 -10.75 8.09
C GLU A 310 19.82 -11.89 9.08
N GLY A 311 20.57 -12.93 8.70
CA GLY A 311 21.01 -13.98 9.56
C GLY A 311 20.94 -15.39 8.97
N ASP A 312 21.02 -16.40 9.82
CA ASP A 312 20.98 -17.82 9.41
C ASP A 312 19.66 -18.23 8.73
N ASP A 313 18.56 -17.49 8.94
CA ASP A 313 17.26 -17.67 8.31
C ASP A 313 16.71 -16.28 7.91
N PRO A 314 17.32 -15.66 6.89
CA PRO A 314 16.97 -14.31 6.50
C PRO A 314 15.54 -14.25 5.99
N LEU A 315 14.78 -13.21 6.40
CA LEU A 315 13.37 -13.09 6.06
C LEU A 315 12.95 -11.64 5.82
N CYS A 316 12.34 -11.39 4.68
CA CYS A 316 11.68 -10.15 4.33
C CYS A 316 10.43 -10.44 3.49
N THR A 317 9.30 -10.75 4.16
CA THR A 317 8.14 -11.27 3.44
C THR A 317 6.85 -10.57 3.84
N VAL A 318 6.07 -10.17 2.85
CA VAL A 318 4.64 -9.88 2.99
C VAL A 318 3.86 -11.02 2.33
N GLU A 319 2.95 -11.65 3.08
CA GLU A 319 2.11 -12.75 2.59
C GLU A 319 0.65 -12.52 2.94
N ILE A 320 -0.22 -12.44 1.93
CA ILE A 320 -1.66 -12.24 2.09
C ILE A 320 -2.38 -13.47 1.55
N ASN A 321 -2.88 -14.31 2.45
CA ASN A 321 -3.56 -15.57 2.14
C ASN A 321 -5.08 -15.44 2.13
N GLY A 322 -5.60 -14.43 2.83
CA GLY A 322 -7.03 -14.16 2.98
C GLY A 322 -7.26 -12.86 3.73
N GLY A 323 -8.48 -12.65 4.21
CA GLY A 323 -8.86 -11.45 4.93
C GLY A 323 -9.19 -10.27 4.03
N TYR A 324 -9.46 -9.14 4.69
CA TYR A 324 -9.74 -7.86 4.05
C TYR A 324 -8.77 -6.80 4.57
N ILE A 325 -8.01 -6.21 3.67
CA ILE A 325 -7.07 -5.12 3.95
C ILE A 325 -7.56 -3.86 3.22
N GLU A 326 -7.64 -2.76 3.96
CA GLU A 326 -7.89 -1.43 3.40
C GLU A 326 -6.88 -0.44 3.98
N ILE A 327 -6.13 0.21 3.09
CA ILE A 327 -5.05 1.12 3.46
C ILE A 327 -5.25 2.46 2.77
N GLU A 328 -5.25 3.53 3.57
CA GLU A 328 -5.03 4.91 3.14
C GLU A 328 -3.69 5.35 3.74
N SER A 329 -2.72 5.74 2.91
CA SER A 329 -1.37 6.09 3.36
C SER A 329 -0.80 7.28 2.61
N VAL A 330 -0.01 8.10 3.30
CA VAL A 330 0.75 9.19 2.66
C VAL A 330 1.98 8.62 1.92
N GLY A 331 2.66 7.66 2.52
CA GLY A 331 3.73 6.90 1.88
C GLY A 331 3.21 5.68 1.12
N LYS A 332 4.07 4.70 0.91
CA LYS A 332 3.74 3.44 0.22
C LYS A 332 2.59 2.70 0.93
N GLY A 333 1.73 2.03 0.15
CA GLY A 333 0.67 1.21 0.72
C GLY A 333 1.22 0.01 1.48
N ILE A 334 1.86 -0.91 0.76
CA ILE A 334 2.54 -2.09 1.32
C ILE A 334 3.91 -2.20 0.67
N THR A 335 4.96 -2.31 1.49
CA THR A 335 6.32 -2.50 0.99
C THR A 335 7.04 -3.63 1.72
N SER A 336 7.78 -4.43 0.95
CA SER A 336 8.77 -5.39 1.40
C SER A 336 10.12 -4.94 0.88
N GLY A 337 11.04 -4.51 1.76
CA GLY A 337 12.32 -3.97 1.36
C GLY A 337 13.36 -4.21 2.45
N PHE A 338 14.57 -4.50 2.03
CA PHE A 338 15.73 -4.66 2.88
C PHE A 338 16.81 -3.68 2.44
N GLU A 339 17.43 -3.04 3.38
CA GLU A 339 18.55 -2.13 3.18
C GLU A 339 19.69 -2.65 4.07
N ALA A 340 20.76 -3.15 3.45
CA ALA A 340 21.95 -3.59 4.15
C ALA A 340 22.63 -2.41 4.84
N GLU A 341 23.20 -2.62 6.04
CA GLU A 341 24.02 -1.60 6.69
C GLU A 341 25.37 -1.52 5.96
N GLU A 342 25.67 -0.37 5.34
CA GLU A 342 26.97 -0.12 4.71
C GLU A 342 28.05 0.04 5.79
N ASP A 343 28.77 -1.02 6.14
CA ASP A 343 29.90 -0.98 7.07
C ASP A 343 31.26 -0.70 6.41
N GLY A 344 31.27 -0.53 5.08
CA GLY A 344 32.46 -0.15 4.29
C GLY A 344 33.48 -1.27 4.06
N GLU A 345 33.16 -2.51 4.41
CA GLU A 345 33.88 -3.72 4.02
C GLU A 345 33.19 -4.37 2.80
N THR A 346 33.79 -5.36 2.17
CA THR A 346 33.15 -6.12 1.09
C THR A 346 31.98 -6.92 1.68
N GLU A 347 30.79 -6.46 1.41
CA GLU A 347 29.53 -6.97 1.90
C GLU A 347 29.37 -8.47 1.56
N ASP A 348 29.10 -9.29 2.58
CA ASP A 348 28.68 -10.68 2.40
C ASP A 348 27.15 -10.68 2.29
N THR A 349 26.62 -10.66 1.08
CA THR A 349 25.18 -10.67 0.83
C THR A 349 24.56 -12.06 0.92
N SER A 350 25.27 -13.04 1.46
CA SER A 350 24.77 -14.44 1.53
C SER A 350 23.73 -14.66 2.62
N ASP A 351 23.59 -13.75 3.57
CA ASP A 351 22.64 -13.75 4.67
C ASP A 351 21.58 -12.64 4.56
N ASP A 352 21.58 -11.91 3.44
CA ASP A 352 20.54 -10.92 3.13
C ASP A 352 19.23 -11.61 2.76
N PRO A 353 18.09 -11.10 3.23
CA PRO A 353 16.80 -11.61 2.81
C PRO A 353 16.40 -11.12 1.42
N ASP A 354 15.72 -11.97 0.65
CA ASP A 354 15.05 -11.55 -0.56
C ASP A 354 13.69 -10.89 -0.21
N PRO A 355 13.47 -9.60 -0.51
CA PRO A 355 12.22 -8.93 -0.22
C PRO A 355 11.08 -9.40 -1.14
N ILE A 356 10.11 -10.14 -0.59
CA ILE A 356 9.03 -10.77 -1.35
C ILE A 356 7.66 -10.27 -0.88
N LEU A 357 6.77 -9.97 -1.82
CA LEU A 357 5.36 -9.72 -1.57
C LEU A 357 4.50 -10.72 -2.34
N VAL A 358 3.68 -11.50 -1.63
CA VAL A 358 2.80 -12.52 -2.23
C VAL A 358 1.36 -12.30 -1.81
N ILE A 359 0.44 -12.24 -2.77
CA ILE A 359 -1.00 -12.21 -2.55
C ILE A 359 -1.59 -13.51 -3.10
N ASN A 360 -1.95 -14.42 -2.20
CA ASN A 360 -2.56 -15.71 -2.53
C ASN A 360 -4.09 -15.62 -2.60
N GLY A 361 -4.69 -14.66 -1.88
CA GLY A 361 -6.13 -14.49 -1.75
C GLY A 361 -6.48 -13.23 -0.99
N GLY A 362 -7.73 -13.14 -0.54
CA GLY A 362 -8.22 -11.98 0.20
C GLY A 362 -8.65 -10.82 -0.69
N VAL A 363 -8.94 -9.71 -0.03
CA VAL A 363 -9.26 -8.42 -0.65
C VAL A 363 -8.25 -7.39 -0.17
N VAL A 364 -7.54 -6.76 -1.08
CA VAL A 364 -6.53 -5.72 -0.79
C VAL A 364 -6.93 -4.45 -1.50
N LYS A 365 -7.21 -3.39 -0.72
CA LYS A 365 -7.52 -2.05 -1.22
C LYS A 365 -6.50 -1.06 -0.71
N ILE A 366 -5.89 -0.33 -1.62
CA ILE A 366 -4.84 0.63 -1.29
C ILE A 366 -5.12 1.96 -1.99
N HIS A 367 -5.02 3.02 -1.22
CA HIS A 367 -5.04 4.38 -1.71
C HIS A 367 -3.87 5.15 -1.10
N THR A 368 -2.88 5.53 -1.91
CA THR A 368 -1.80 6.40 -1.45
C THR A 368 -2.13 7.86 -1.76
N THR A 369 -1.80 8.79 -0.86
CA THR A 369 -2.23 10.19 -0.94
C THR A 369 -1.08 11.18 -0.98
N GLY A 370 0.15 10.76 -0.67
CA GLY A 370 1.32 11.62 -0.70
C GLY A 370 1.68 12.06 -2.11
N THR A 371 2.37 13.18 -2.22
CA THR A 371 2.93 13.63 -3.50
C THR A 371 4.35 13.09 -3.62
N PRO A 372 4.72 12.45 -4.74
CA PRO A 372 6.10 12.05 -4.98
C PRO A 372 7.05 13.22 -4.78
N TYR A 373 8.08 13.04 -3.99
CA TYR A 373 9.00 14.10 -3.62
C TYR A 373 10.41 13.57 -3.43
N GLU A 374 11.37 14.19 -4.07
CA GLU A 374 12.79 13.89 -3.93
C GLU A 374 13.36 14.73 -2.78
N ILE A 375 13.77 14.06 -1.69
CA ILE A 375 14.34 14.68 -0.49
C ILE A 375 15.83 14.96 -0.72
N SER A 376 16.55 13.99 -1.30
CA SER A 376 17.96 14.06 -1.68
C SER A 376 18.21 13.20 -2.92
N GLU A 377 19.48 13.04 -3.35
CA GLU A 377 19.83 12.08 -4.42
C GLU A 377 19.64 10.61 -3.99
N GLU A 378 19.54 10.37 -2.67
CA GLU A 378 19.44 9.03 -2.08
C GLU A 378 18.09 8.76 -1.41
N GLU A 379 17.30 9.81 -1.16
CA GLU A 379 16.04 9.73 -0.40
C GLU A 379 14.88 10.35 -1.17
N SER A 380 13.78 9.63 -1.29
CA SER A 380 12.56 10.12 -1.92
C SER A 380 11.31 9.61 -1.22
N LEU A 381 10.24 10.40 -1.24
CA LEU A 381 8.89 9.91 -0.98
C LEU A 381 8.33 9.38 -2.31
N SER A 382 8.20 8.08 -2.41
CA SER A 382 7.58 7.37 -3.54
C SER A 382 6.33 6.66 -3.05
N PRO A 383 5.14 7.28 -3.12
CA PRO A 383 3.91 6.69 -2.58
C PRO A 383 3.33 5.63 -3.53
N GLU A 384 4.07 4.57 -3.75
CA GLU A 384 3.67 3.41 -4.53
C GLU A 384 2.57 2.62 -3.79
N GLY A 385 1.77 1.88 -4.55
CA GLY A 385 0.72 1.06 -3.96
C GLY A 385 1.25 -0.21 -3.32
N LEU A 386 1.78 -1.10 -4.13
CA LEU A 386 2.45 -2.34 -3.73
C LEU A 386 3.89 -2.32 -4.22
N GLU A 387 4.83 -2.51 -3.32
CA GLU A 387 6.26 -2.59 -3.66
C GLU A 387 6.91 -3.85 -3.08
N ALA A 388 7.76 -4.47 -3.86
CA ALA A 388 8.73 -5.45 -3.38
C ALA A 388 10.10 -5.16 -4.00
N LYS A 389 11.13 -5.02 -3.18
CA LYS A 389 12.47 -4.73 -3.70
C LYS A 389 13.07 -5.90 -4.51
N ASP A 390 12.51 -7.11 -4.38
CA ASP A 390 12.86 -8.27 -5.23
C ASP A 390 11.65 -8.74 -6.05
N LYS A 391 10.70 -9.46 -5.45
CA LYS A 391 9.65 -10.17 -6.18
C LYS A 391 8.24 -9.89 -5.66
N LEU A 392 7.32 -9.58 -6.60
CA LEU A 392 5.90 -9.43 -6.33
C LEU A 392 5.07 -10.48 -7.06
N VAL A 393 4.22 -11.22 -6.35
CA VAL A 393 3.40 -12.30 -6.91
C VAL A 393 1.93 -12.13 -6.51
N ILE A 394 1.03 -12.14 -7.49
CA ILE A 394 -0.42 -12.17 -7.27
C ILE A 394 -0.96 -13.49 -7.81
N ASN A 395 -1.29 -14.41 -6.90
CA ASN A 395 -1.85 -15.72 -7.22
C ASN A 395 -3.38 -15.72 -7.26
N GLY A 396 -4.03 -14.79 -6.55
CA GLY A 396 -5.49 -14.76 -6.43
C GLY A 396 -5.99 -13.54 -5.68
N GLY A 397 -7.27 -13.58 -5.29
CA GLY A 397 -7.92 -12.51 -4.55
C GLY A 397 -8.42 -11.35 -5.42
N ILE A 398 -8.73 -10.24 -4.75
CA ILE A 398 -9.08 -8.97 -5.38
C ILE A 398 -8.07 -7.92 -4.90
N VAL A 399 -7.38 -7.31 -5.84
CA VAL A 399 -6.36 -6.27 -5.60
C VAL A 399 -6.80 -5.00 -6.28
N GLU A 400 -7.06 -3.95 -5.53
CA GLU A 400 -7.49 -2.64 -6.00
C GLU A 400 -6.54 -1.58 -5.46
N VAL A 401 -5.76 -0.99 -6.33
CA VAL A 401 -4.71 -0.02 -5.99
C VAL A 401 -4.94 1.28 -6.73
N SER A 402 -4.89 2.40 -6.02
CA SER A 402 -4.75 3.74 -6.57
C SER A 402 -3.58 4.45 -5.89
N ALA A 403 -2.51 4.66 -6.62
CA ALA A 403 -1.28 5.26 -6.10
C ALA A 403 -0.98 6.62 -6.74
N THR A 404 -0.20 7.45 -6.06
CA THR A 404 0.29 8.73 -6.60
C THR A 404 1.64 8.60 -7.28
N ASP A 405 2.29 7.48 -7.12
CA ASP A 405 3.45 6.99 -7.85
C ASP A 405 3.07 5.66 -8.51
N ASP A 406 3.98 4.72 -8.72
CA ASP A 406 3.65 3.43 -9.31
C ASP A 406 2.57 2.69 -8.52
N ALA A 407 1.60 2.09 -9.23
CA ALA A 407 0.59 1.34 -8.52
C ALA A 407 1.12 -0.04 -8.05
N ILE A 408 1.92 -0.70 -8.86
CA ILE A 408 2.62 -1.95 -8.55
C ILE A 408 4.06 -1.85 -9.04
N ASN A 409 5.02 -2.03 -8.14
CA ASN A 409 6.45 -1.99 -8.46
C ASN A 409 7.21 -3.20 -7.90
N ALA A 410 8.15 -3.74 -8.68
CA ALA A 410 9.08 -4.75 -8.19
C ALA A 410 10.48 -4.61 -8.80
N GLY A 411 11.50 -4.74 -7.95
CA GLY A 411 12.90 -4.61 -8.35
C GLY A 411 13.34 -5.66 -9.37
N ASN A 412 12.91 -6.92 -9.25
CA ASN A 412 13.34 -8.01 -10.14
C ASN A 412 12.20 -8.66 -10.92
N SER A 413 11.02 -8.87 -10.31
CA SER A 413 9.94 -9.52 -11.07
C SER A 413 8.54 -9.28 -10.51
N VAL A 414 7.57 -9.13 -11.44
CA VAL A 414 6.14 -9.19 -11.16
C VAL A 414 5.53 -10.40 -11.83
N GLU A 415 4.79 -11.20 -11.05
CA GLU A 415 4.01 -12.33 -11.56
C GLU A 415 2.52 -12.17 -11.23
N ILE A 416 1.64 -12.16 -12.24
CA ILE A 416 0.19 -12.20 -12.06
C ILE A 416 -0.32 -13.56 -12.54
N ASN A 417 -0.65 -14.43 -11.59
CA ASN A 417 -1.06 -15.80 -11.83
C ASN A 417 -2.57 -16.00 -11.72
N GLY A 418 -3.29 -15.06 -11.06
CA GLY A 418 -4.73 -15.18 -10.84
C GLY A 418 -5.35 -13.92 -10.27
N GLY A 419 -6.61 -14.02 -9.85
CA GLY A 419 -7.35 -12.95 -9.19
C GLY A 419 -7.92 -11.88 -10.12
N TYR A 420 -8.42 -10.81 -9.49
CA TYR A 420 -8.85 -9.58 -10.13
C TYR A 420 -7.90 -8.46 -9.68
N VAL A 421 -7.25 -7.80 -10.62
CA VAL A 421 -6.27 -6.75 -10.33
C VAL A 421 -6.69 -5.46 -11.02
N PHE A 422 -6.91 -4.43 -10.26
CA PHE A 422 -7.03 -3.06 -10.73
C PHE A 422 -5.90 -2.24 -10.13
N ALA A 423 -5.01 -1.74 -10.96
CA ALA A 423 -3.87 -0.94 -10.56
C ALA A 423 -3.88 0.37 -11.35
N LEU A 424 -4.01 1.48 -10.64
CA LEU A 424 -4.04 2.82 -11.20
C LEU A 424 -2.95 3.67 -10.57
N SER A 425 -1.98 4.08 -11.36
CA SER A 425 -1.11 5.19 -11.01
C SER A 425 -1.71 6.52 -11.46
N ARG A 426 -1.60 7.52 -10.59
CA ARG A 426 -1.98 8.91 -10.88
C ARG A 426 -0.79 9.78 -11.27
N GLY A 427 0.43 9.33 -11.00
CA GLY A 427 1.66 10.08 -11.22
C GLY A 427 2.66 9.42 -12.16
N ASP A 428 2.74 8.09 -12.18
CA ASP A 428 3.72 7.34 -12.96
C ASP A 428 3.11 6.05 -13.55
N ASP A 429 3.73 4.88 -13.37
CA ASP A 429 3.39 3.65 -14.06
C ASP A 429 2.31 2.83 -13.34
N GLY A 430 1.45 2.17 -14.10
CA GLY A 430 0.44 1.28 -13.54
C GLY A 430 1.07 0.00 -12.96
N LEU A 431 2.02 -0.56 -13.66
CA LEU A 431 2.83 -1.70 -13.26
C LEU A 431 4.23 -1.50 -13.78
N ASP A 432 5.21 -1.44 -12.88
CA ASP A 432 6.63 -1.34 -13.19
C ASP A 432 7.41 -2.57 -12.71
N SER A 433 8.41 -2.96 -13.48
CA SER A 433 9.40 -3.96 -13.07
C SER A 433 10.75 -3.70 -13.73
N ASN A 434 11.77 -3.52 -12.91
CA ASN A 434 13.14 -3.39 -13.39
C ASN A 434 13.72 -4.69 -14.00
N GLY A 435 12.96 -5.79 -13.95
CA GLY A 435 13.43 -7.09 -14.44
C GLY A 435 12.45 -7.81 -15.37
N THR A 436 11.49 -8.54 -14.86
CA THR A 436 10.57 -9.36 -15.66
C THR A 436 9.12 -9.21 -15.23
N ILE A 437 8.20 -9.26 -16.20
CA ILE A 437 6.76 -9.34 -15.97
C ILE A 437 6.23 -10.64 -16.55
N THR A 438 5.52 -11.43 -15.75
CA THR A 438 4.85 -12.66 -16.20
C THR A 438 3.36 -12.62 -15.89
N ILE A 439 2.52 -12.69 -16.92
CA ILE A 439 1.06 -12.79 -16.79
C ILE A 439 0.65 -14.20 -17.19
N SER A 440 0.18 -15.00 -16.25
CA SER A 440 -0.23 -16.39 -16.50
C SER A 440 -1.72 -16.64 -16.24
N GLY A 441 -2.43 -15.72 -15.55
CA GLY A 441 -3.83 -15.86 -15.21
C GLY A 441 -4.49 -14.56 -14.78
N GLY A 442 -5.68 -14.64 -14.21
CA GLY A 442 -6.43 -13.53 -13.66
C GLY A 442 -7.10 -12.62 -14.70
N ARG A 443 -7.67 -11.55 -14.19
CA ARG A 443 -8.24 -10.43 -14.96
C ARG A 443 -7.70 -9.12 -14.41
N SER A 444 -6.96 -8.39 -15.25
CA SER A 444 -6.25 -7.21 -14.82
C SER A 444 -6.61 -5.99 -15.66
N VAL A 445 -6.77 -4.86 -15.01
CA VAL A 445 -6.80 -3.53 -15.61
C VAL A 445 -5.68 -2.72 -14.97
N ILE A 446 -4.69 -2.34 -15.75
CA ILE A 446 -3.48 -1.66 -15.31
C ILE A 446 -3.40 -0.31 -15.99
N MET A 447 -3.33 0.77 -15.22
CA MET A 447 -3.42 2.12 -15.74
C MET A 447 -2.28 2.99 -15.19
N GLY A 448 -1.47 3.54 -16.08
CA GLY A 448 -0.51 4.58 -15.77
C GLY A 448 -1.10 5.99 -15.90
N ALA A 449 -0.38 6.97 -15.42
CA ALA A 449 -0.81 8.38 -15.39
C ALA A 449 -0.97 9.00 -16.79
N GLY A 450 -0.39 8.39 -17.82
CA GLY A 450 -0.32 8.94 -19.15
C GLY A 450 0.94 9.79 -19.36
N GLY A 451 1.15 10.24 -20.58
CA GLY A 451 2.39 10.95 -20.93
C GLY A 451 3.62 10.06 -20.82
N MET A 452 4.42 10.21 -19.78
CA MET A 452 5.56 9.34 -19.50
C MET A 452 5.16 8.13 -18.66
N GLY A 453 4.07 8.21 -17.87
CA GLY A 453 3.55 7.10 -17.09
C GLY A 453 2.87 6.05 -17.98
N LEU A 454 3.46 4.85 -18.03
CA LEU A 454 3.01 3.74 -18.84
C LEU A 454 1.93 2.93 -18.09
N GLY A 455 1.07 2.23 -18.83
CA GLY A 455 0.23 1.22 -18.22
C GLY A 455 1.08 0.06 -17.69
N ILE A 456 1.98 -0.42 -18.52
CA ILE A 456 2.92 -1.49 -18.18
C ILE A 456 4.31 -1.03 -18.60
N ASP A 457 5.23 -0.92 -17.66
CA ASP A 457 6.65 -0.70 -17.89
C ASP A 457 7.49 -1.92 -17.48
N CYS A 458 8.55 -2.16 -18.22
CA CYS A 458 9.51 -3.19 -17.98
C CYS A 458 10.82 -2.79 -18.63
N ASP A 459 11.88 -2.62 -17.87
CA ASP A 459 13.21 -2.16 -18.34
C ASP A 459 13.74 -2.84 -19.60
N ASN A 460 13.24 -4.02 -19.88
CA ASN A 460 13.57 -4.75 -21.08
C ASN A 460 12.32 -5.36 -21.72
N ASP A 461 11.86 -4.77 -22.83
CA ASP A 461 10.69 -5.22 -23.60
C ASP A 461 10.60 -6.73 -23.86
N GLY A 462 11.75 -7.41 -23.95
CA GLY A 462 11.82 -8.87 -24.16
C GLY A 462 11.49 -9.69 -22.92
N ASN A 463 11.35 -9.05 -21.77
CA ASN A 463 11.16 -9.73 -20.49
C ASN A 463 9.68 -9.85 -20.07
N ILE A 464 8.74 -9.35 -20.90
CA ILE A 464 7.32 -9.57 -20.64
C ILE A 464 6.89 -10.91 -21.24
N LYS A 465 6.32 -11.78 -20.40
CA LYS A 465 5.78 -13.08 -20.77
C LYS A 465 4.28 -13.11 -20.54
N TYR A 466 3.51 -13.26 -21.61
CA TYR A 466 2.08 -13.52 -21.50
C TYR A 466 1.81 -15.00 -21.74
N LEU A 467 1.36 -15.72 -20.71
CA LEU A 467 1.09 -17.16 -20.73
C LEU A 467 -0.41 -17.46 -20.60
N GLY A 468 -1.21 -16.48 -20.16
CA GLY A 468 -2.64 -16.64 -19.98
C GLY A 468 -3.30 -15.50 -19.23
N GLY A 469 -4.59 -15.65 -18.91
CA GLY A 469 -5.37 -14.62 -18.26
C GLY A 469 -5.95 -13.60 -19.23
N PHE A 470 -6.32 -12.44 -18.69
CA PHE A 470 -6.84 -11.29 -19.42
C PHE A 470 -6.25 -10.03 -18.81
N LEU A 471 -5.71 -9.14 -19.65
CA LEU A 471 -5.15 -7.88 -19.19
C LEU A 471 -5.48 -6.75 -20.16
N ILE A 472 -5.85 -5.59 -19.61
CA ILE A 472 -5.89 -4.30 -20.29
C ILE A 472 -4.83 -3.42 -19.66
N GLY A 473 -3.87 -2.93 -20.46
CA GLY A 473 -2.91 -1.90 -20.09
C GLY A 473 -3.29 -0.58 -20.75
N ILE A 474 -3.32 0.52 -20.00
CA ILE A 474 -3.68 1.86 -20.48
C ILE A 474 -2.67 2.85 -19.90
N GLY A 475 -2.06 3.70 -20.74
CA GLY A 475 -1.10 4.68 -20.26
C GLY A 475 -0.58 5.59 -21.36
N GLY A 476 0.52 6.29 -21.12
CA GLY A 476 1.26 7.04 -22.14
C GLY A 476 1.92 6.11 -23.15
N GLY A 477 2.15 4.86 -22.75
CA GLY A 477 2.64 3.75 -23.54
C GLY A 477 2.34 2.44 -22.85
N ASN A 478 2.74 1.33 -23.45
CA ASN A 478 2.72 0.01 -22.83
C ASN A 478 3.83 -0.82 -23.43
N ASN A 479 4.64 -1.46 -22.61
CA ASN A 479 5.44 -2.57 -23.08
C ASN A 479 4.52 -3.78 -23.32
N ALA A 480 4.86 -4.60 -24.28
CA ALA A 480 4.05 -5.75 -24.65
C ALA A 480 4.92 -6.97 -24.95
N PRO A 481 4.41 -8.19 -24.73
CA PRO A 481 5.19 -9.40 -24.95
C PRO A 481 5.61 -9.54 -26.42
N GLN A 482 6.89 -9.81 -26.67
CA GLN A 482 7.45 -9.91 -28.01
C GLN A 482 7.54 -11.36 -28.54
N ASN A 483 7.23 -12.35 -27.72
CA ASN A 483 7.33 -13.76 -28.09
C ASN A 483 6.08 -14.30 -28.77
N GLY A 484 6.21 -14.59 -29.96
CA GLY A 484 5.50 -15.06 -31.15
C GLY A 484 4.20 -15.87 -31.05
N GLU A 485 3.72 -16.36 -29.94
CA GLU A 485 2.48 -17.15 -29.86
C GLU A 485 1.36 -16.46 -29.07
N ASN A 486 1.70 -15.47 -28.28
CA ASN A 486 0.74 -14.78 -27.42
C ASN A 486 0.34 -13.45 -28.05
N LEU A 487 -0.95 -13.23 -28.19
CA LEU A 487 -1.47 -12.11 -28.94
C LEU A 487 -1.82 -10.96 -27.99
N SER A 488 -1.24 -9.82 -28.28
CA SER A 488 -1.70 -8.54 -27.82
C SER A 488 -2.30 -7.75 -28.98
N PHE A 489 -3.25 -6.90 -28.67
CA PHE A 489 -3.88 -5.98 -29.62
C PHE A 489 -3.76 -4.56 -29.07
N SER A 490 -2.99 -3.71 -29.74
CA SER A 490 -2.73 -2.34 -29.30
C SER A 490 -3.46 -1.35 -30.18
N PHE A 491 -4.00 -0.30 -29.58
CA PHE A 491 -4.74 0.76 -30.28
C PHE A 491 -4.81 2.03 -29.43
N ASP A 492 -5.07 3.15 -30.11
CA ASP A 492 -5.35 4.42 -29.48
C ASP A 492 -6.84 4.73 -29.61
N ILE A 493 -7.47 5.19 -28.52
CA ILE A 493 -8.83 5.69 -28.57
C ILE A 493 -8.93 7.05 -27.89
N SER A 494 -9.98 7.77 -28.24
CA SER A 494 -10.44 8.96 -27.55
C SER A 494 -11.86 8.74 -27.06
N GLY A 495 -12.12 9.05 -25.79
CA GLY A 495 -13.43 8.86 -25.18
C GLY A 495 -13.30 8.13 -23.85
N ASP A 496 -14.46 7.77 -23.28
CA ASP A 496 -14.60 7.15 -21.96
C ASP A 496 -14.81 5.64 -22.01
N SER A 497 -14.97 5.06 -23.22
CA SER A 497 -15.26 3.63 -23.35
C SER A 497 -14.74 3.04 -24.65
N PHE A 498 -14.44 1.74 -24.61
CA PHE A 498 -14.20 0.96 -25.81
C PHE A 498 -14.79 -0.45 -25.72
N VAL A 499 -15.08 -1.01 -26.88
CA VAL A 499 -15.37 -2.43 -27.08
C VAL A 499 -14.43 -2.97 -28.15
N LEU A 500 -13.66 -4.00 -27.83
CA LEU A 500 -12.88 -4.78 -28.76
C LEU A 500 -13.67 -6.03 -29.14
N GLN A 501 -13.94 -6.21 -30.44
CA GLN A 501 -14.69 -7.36 -30.95
C GLN A 501 -14.02 -8.01 -32.15
N ASP A 502 -14.33 -9.29 -32.36
CA ASP A 502 -13.88 -10.02 -33.55
C ASP A 502 -14.77 -9.71 -34.78
N GLU A 503 -14.42 -10.29 -35.93
CA GLU A 503 -15.14 -10.14 -37.20
C GLU A 503 -16.60 -10.65 -37.18
N ASN A 504 -16.99 -11.45 -36.20
CA ASN A 504 -18.33 -11.98 -36.01
C ASN A 504 -19.12 -11.18 -34.97
N GLY A 505 -18.56 -10.13 -34.40
CA GLY A 505 -19.17 -9.31 -33.37
C GLY A 505 -19.05 -9.89 -31.94
N LYS A 506 -18.24 -10.93 -31.74
CA LYS A 506 -17.95 -11.44 -30.39
C LYS A 506 -17.09 -10.43 -29.64
N VAL A 507 -17.57 -9.97 -28.50
CA VAL A 507 -16.83 -9.07 -27.61
C VAL A 507 -15.68 -9.81 -26.95
N ILE A 508 -14.47 -9.29 -27.10
CA ILE A 508 -13.23 -9.78 -26.46
C ILE A 508 -12.94 -8.98 -25.20
N ALA A 509 -13.11 -7.67 -25.27
CA ALA A 509 -12.92 -6.75 -24.15
C ALA A 509 -13.95 -5.62 -24.24
N ALA A 510 -14.43 -5.15 -23.10
CA ALA A 510 -15.22 -3.94 -22.99
C ALA A 510 -14.82 -3.20 -21.71
N TYR A 511 -14.52 -1.93 -21.84
CA TYR A 511 -14.04 -1.12 -20.74
C TYR A 511 -14.64 0.28 -20.77
N THR A 512 -15.01 0.78 -19.58
CA THR A 512 -15.50 2.14 -19.38
C THR A 512 -14.65 2.83 -18.31
N LEU A 513 -14.07 3.97 -18.65
CA LEU A 513 -13.39 4.83 -17.68
C LEU A 513 -14.38 5.51 -16.73
N SER A 514 -14.01 5.68 -15.49
CA SER A 514 -14.83 6.40 -14.50
C SER A 514 -14.84 7.93 -14.70
N SER A 515 -13.93 8.48 -15.51
CA SER A 515 -13.82 9.92 -15.82
C SER A 515 -13.55 10.13 -17.29
N GLU A 516 -13.97 11.29 -17.84
CA GLU A 516 -13.69 11.65 -19.24
C GLU A 516 -12.19 11.81 -19.47
N ARG A 517 -11.57 10.79 -20.07
CA ARG A 517 -10.13 10.76 -20.38
C ARG A 517 -9.89 10.27 -21.79
N SER A 518 -8.86 10.78 -22.40
CA SER A 518 -8.28 10.15 -23.57
C SER A 518 -7.55 8.88 -23.11
N MET A 519 -8.00 7.72 -23.58
CA MET A 519 -7.27 6.47 -23.44
C MET A 519 -6.23 6.40 -24.56
N ASN A 520 -5.09 7.01 -24.34
CA ASN A 520 -3.99 6.85 -25.28
C ASN A 520 -3.30 5.53 -24.96
N ASN A 521 -2.92 4.80 -25.99
CA ASN A 521 -2.09 3.61 -25.91
C ASN A 521 -2.69 2.48 -25.03
N VAL A 522 -3.72 1.85 -25.55
CA VAL A 522 -4.35 0.68 -24.94
C VAL A 522 -3.71 -0.60 -25.48
N VAL A 523 -3.35 -1.52 -24.60
CA VAL A 523 -2.99 -2.90 -24.97
C VAL A 523 -3.97 -3.86 -24.33
N VAL A 524 -4.48 -4.81 -25.11
CA VAL A 524 -5.31 -5.93 -24.61
C VAL A 524 -4.54 -7.22 -24.85
N MET A 525 -4.34 -7.98 -23.77
CA MET A 525 -3.78 -9.33 -23.81
C MET A 525 -4.87 -10.34 -23.45
N SER A 526 -5.16 -11.28 -24.36
CA SER A 526 -6.21 -12.27 -24.17
C SER A 526 -5.93 -13.52 -24.98
N LYS A 527 -6.18 -14.70 -24.41
CA LYS A 527 -6.17 -15.98 -25.17
C LYS A 527 -7.29 -16.08 -26.22
N GLU A 528 -8.26 -15.18 -26.18
CA GLU A 528 -9.33 -15.11 -27.17
C GLU A 528 -8.91 -14.38 -28.46
N LEU A 529 -7.75 -13.76 -28.46
CA LEU A 529 -7.16 -13.18 -29.67
C LEU A 529 -6.49 -14.29 -30.49
N GLU A 530 -6.81 -14.35 -31.77
CA GLU A 530 -6.28 -15.33 -32.71
C GLU A 530 -5.46 -14.65 -33.79
N LYS A 531 -4.29 -15.18 -34.08
CA LYS A 531 -3.38 -14.66 -35.11
C LYS A 531 -4.05 -14.67 -36.49
N GLY A 532 -3.99 -13.54 -37.17
CA GLY A 532 -4.54 -13.39 -38.53
C GLY A 532 -6.04 -13.12 -38.58
N LYS A 533 -6.71 -13.05 -37.43
CA LYS A 533 -8.10 -12.60 -37.34
C LYS A 533 -8.19 -11.08 -37.30
N THR A 534 -9.29 -10.56 -37.85
CA THR A 534 -9.56 -9.12 -37.81
C THR A 534 -10.36 -8.77 -36.57
N TYR A 535 -9.93 -7.73 -35.88
CA TYR A 535 -10.62 -7.17 -34.71
C TYR A 535 -10.94 -5.70 -34.97
N SER A 536 -12.05 -5.25 -34.39
CA SER A 536 -12.49 -3.86 -34.45
C SER A 536 -12.67 -3.28 -33.06
N VAL A 537 -12.25 -2.03 -32.89
CA VAL A 537 -12.45 -1.22 -31.70
C VAL A 537 -13.59 -0.26 -31.93
N ILE A 538 -14.59 -0.29 -31.08
CA ILE A 538 -15.73 0.62 -31.06
C ILE A 538 -15.53 1.56 -29.87
N SER A 539 -15.38 2.85 -30.13
CA SER A 539 -15.19 3.89 -29.11
C SER A 539 -16.50 4.61 -28.82
N GLY A 540 -16.66 5.08 -27.56
CA GLY A 540 -17.82 5.84 -27.11
C GLY A 540 -19.10 5.01 -27.07
N ALA A 541 -18.99 3.71 -26.89
CA ALA A 541 -20.12 2.80 -26.77
C ALA A 541 -20.71 2.82 -25.36
N SER A 542 -22.06 2.78 -25.28
CA SER A 542 -22.74 2.49 -24.02
C SER A 542 -22.69 0.99 -23.76
N ILE A 543 -21.93 0.59 -22.73
CA ILE A 543 -21.66 -0.81 -22.38
C ILE A 543 -22.63 -1.27 -21.30
N GLU A 544 -23.25 -2.43 -21.52
CA GLU A 544 -24.08 -3.15 -20.55
C GLU A 544 -23.43 -4.52 -20.30
N SER A 545 -23.18 -4.91 -19.05
CA SER A 545 -22.58 -6.18 -18.67
C SER A 545 -23.27 -6.81 -17.46
N GLU A 546 -23.15 -8.12 -17.29
CA GLU A 546 -23.69 -8.83 -16.11
C GLU A 546 -22.99 -8.42 -14.82
N GLY A 547 -21.72 -8.06 -14.89
CA GLY A 547 -20.92 -7.59 -13.78
C GLY A 547 -19.92 -6.53 -14.22
N ASN A 548 -19.31 -5.85 -13.24
CA ASN A 548 -18.33 -4.80 -13.44
C ASN A 548 -17.17 -4.96 -12.45
N PHE A 549 -15.95 -4.75 -12.95
CA PHE A 549 -14.76 -4.62 -12.11
C PHE A 549 -13.99 -3.38 -12.55
N ASN A 550 -14.17 -2.28 -11.83
CA ASN A 550 -13.50 -1.01 -12.08
C ASN A 550 -13.53 -0.59 -13.57
N GLY A 551 -14.72 -0.67 -14.18
CA GLY A 551 -14.95 -0.35 -15.59
C GLY A 551 -14.83 -1.52 -16.57
N LEU A 552 -14.20 -2.64 -16.16
CA LEU A 552 -14.15 -3.85 -16.97
C LEU A 552 -15.49 -4.58 -16.93
N GLY A 553 -16.14 -4.73 -18.08
CA GLY A 553 -17.35 -5.53 -18.20
C GLY A 553 -17.09 -7.03 -17.99
N LEU A 554 -17.87 -7.66 -17.12
CA LEU A 554 -17.77 -9.08 -16.76
C LEU A 554 -19.01 -9.84 -17.22
N GLY A 555 -18.83 -11.14 -17.52
CA GLY A 555 -19.91 -12.02 -17.98
C GLY A 555 -20.35 -11.70 -19.41
N SER A 556 -21.66 -11.78 -19.69
CA SER A 556 -22.20 -11.35 -20.98
C SER A 556 -22.14 -9.85 -21.11
N VAL A 557 -21.54 -9.39 -22.18
CA VAL A 557 -21.38 -7.96 -22.49
C VAL A 557 -22.12 -7.64 -23.76
N THR A 558 -22.94 -6.60 -23.74
CA THR A 558 -23.60 -5.99 -24.90
C THR A 558 -23.27 -4.50 -24.95
N TYR A 559 -23.41 -3.89 -26.10
CA TYR A 559 -23.17 -2.47 -26.23
C TYR A 559 -24.14 -1.85 -27.24
N LYS A 560 -24.34 -0.55 -27.12
CA LYS A 560 -25.15 0.28 -28.03
C LYS A 560 -24.35 1.50 -28.40
N ASP A 561 -24.68 2.05 -29.57
CA ASP A 561 -24.02 3.24 -30.09
C ASP A 561 -22.53 3.01 -30.31
N GLY A 562 -21.76 4.06 -30.35
CA GLY A 562 -20.31 3.98 -30.59
C GLY A 562 -19.94 3.98 -32.09
N VAL A 563 -18.69 4.23 -32.34
CA VAL A 563 -18.12 4.33 -33.69
C VAL A 563 -16.93 3.42 -33.80
N VAL A 564 -16.82 2.67 -34.91
CA VAL A 564 -15.60 1.92 -35.20
C VAL A 564 -14.44 2.92 -35.40
N SER A 565 -13.56 2.98 -34.43
CA SER A 565 -12.42 3.92 -34.41
C SER A 565 -11.16 3.29 -34.97
N TYR A 566 -11.03 1.97 -34.90
CA TYR A 566 -9.85 1.24 -35.35
C TYR A 566 -10.25 -0.17 -35.79
N SER A 567 -9.56 -0.71 -36.81
CA SER A 567 -9.69 -2.10 -37.23
C SER A 567 -8.36 -2.60 -37.76
N SER A 568 -7.92 -3.75 -37.30
CA SER A 568 -6.64 -4.34 -37.70
C SER A 568 -6.66 -5.86 -37.58
N ILE A 569 -5.65 -6.50 -38.15
CA ILE A 569 -5.40 -7.92 -38.05
C ILE A 569 -4.48 -8.17 -36.85
N ALA A 570 -4.88 -9.04 -35.91
CA ALA A 570 -4.04 -9.42 -34.80
C ALA A 570 -2.72 -10.07 -35.30
N GLN A 571 -1.63 -9.52 -34.92
CA GLN A 571 -0.28 -9.99 -35.25
C GLN A 571 0.39 -10.58 -34.01
N SER A 572 1.36 -11.47 -34.22
CA SER A 572 2.10 -12.11 -33.13
C SER A 572 3.15 -11.20 -32.46
N VAL A 573 3.24 -9.95 -32.92
CA VAL A 573 4.12 -8.94 -32.33
C VAL A 573 3.25 -7.71 -32.14
N ALA A 574 3.20 -7.19 -30.93
CA ALA A 574 2.63 -5.89 -30.70
C ALA A 574 3.37 -4.88 -31.58
N SER A 575 2.68 -4.29 -32.54
CA SER A 575 3.15 -3.05 -33.15
C SER A 575 2.78 -1.91 -32.18
N GLY A 576 3.31 -1.97 -30.96
CA GLY A 576 3.26 -0.82 -30.07
C GLY A 576 4.02 0.30 -30.77
N ASN A 577 3.46 1.49 -30.76
CA ASN A 577 4.24 2.67 -31.08
C ASN A 577 5.34 2.75 -30.01
N HIS A 578 6.47 2.10 -30.27
CA HIS A 578 7.68 2.39 -29.55
C HIS A 578 7.88 3.90 -29.66
N TYR A 579 7.79 4.61 -28.55
CA TYR A 579 8.52 5.85 -28.42
C TYR A 579 10.00 5.52 -28.35
N SER A 580 10.53 5.03 -29.48
CA SER A 580 11.97 5.05 -29.73
C SER A 580 12.40 6.52 -29.64
N MET A 581 13.16 6.84 -28.62
CA MET A 581 13.94 8.08 -28.56
C MET A 581 15.01 8.09 -29.69
N GLY A 582 14.62 7.74 -30.89
CA GLY A 582 15.38 7.77 -32.11
C GLY A 582 15.11 9.04 -32.91
N GLY A 583 15.26 10.18 -32.27
CA GLY A 583 15.41 11.46 -32.99
C GLY A 583 16.73 11.46 -33.71
N GLY A 584 16.75 10.94 -34.96
CA GLY A 584 17.88 11.02 -35.86
C GLY A 584 18.28 12.47 -36.09
N MET A 585 19.30 12.95 -35.45
CA MET A 585 20.07 14.08 -35.95
C MET A 585 20.85 13.61 -37.18
N LYS A 586 20.28 13.86 -38.36
CA LYS A 586 21.08 13.93 -39.59
C LYS A 586 21.91 15.20 -39.54
N GLY A 587 23.21 15.05 -39.58
CA GLY A 587 24.07 16.10 -40.09
C GLY A 587 25.19 16.52 -39.15
N GLY A 588 26.40 16.21 -39.51
CA GLY A 588 27.61 16.90 -39.08
C GLY A 588 28.65 15.97 -38.48
N ALA A 589 29.43 15.35 -39.33
CA ALA A 589 30.68 14.73 -38.95
C ALA A 589 31.62 15.76 -38.32
N MET A 590 32.01 15.51 -37.06
CA MET A 590 33.29 16.00 -36.53
C MET A 590 33.97 14.82 -35.82
N PRO A 591 35.26 14.59 -36.12
CA PRO A 591 35.99 13.50 -35.50
C PRO A 591 36.51 13.96 -34.15
N PHE A 592 36.13 13.29 -33.08
CA PHE A 592 36.87 13.31 -31.85
C PHE A 592 37.06 11.87 -31.40
N GLU A 593 38.29 11.38 -31.60
CA GLU A 593 38.80 10.22 -30.86
C GLU A 593 38.87 10.58 -29.38
N MET A 594 38.20 9.79 -28.54
CA MET A 594 38.59 9.63 -27.15
C MET A 594 38.69 8.14 -26.85
N GLU A 595 39.91 7.75 -26.55
CA GLU A 595 40.24 6.47 -25.91
C GLU A 595 39.59 6.35 -24.54
N GLY A 596 39.08 5.17 -24.29
CA GLY A 596 39.16 4.43 -23.04
C GLY A 596 38.47 5.03 -21.84
N GLY A 597 37.35 4.41 -21.45
CA GLY A 597 36.74 4.53 -20.14
C GLY A 597 35.36 3.88 -20.19
N ARG A 598 35.26 2.60 -19.87
CA ARG A 598 34.00 2.03 -19.44
C ARG A 598 33.63 2.76 -18.14
N THR A 599 32.66 3.63 -18.21
CA THR A 599 31.91 4.05 -17.01
C THR A 599 30.76 3.07 -16.89
N GLU A 600 30.83 2.22 -15.92
CA GLU A 600 29.71 1.46 -15.40
C GLU A 600 28.62 2.47 -15.01
N ARG A 601 27.37 2.16 -15.40
CA ARG A 601 26.22 2.92 -14.94
C ARG A 601 26.09 2.72 -13.44
N PRO A 602 25.66 3.73 -12.67
CA PRO A 602 25.34 3.51 -11.27
C PRO A 602 24.24 2.46 -11.19
N ASN A 603 24.45 1.46 -10.37
CA ASN A 603 23.45 0.49 -9.99
C ASN A 603 22.47 1.24 -9.07
N TRP A 604 21.26 1.46 -9.50
CA TRP A 604 20.19 2.03 -8.69
C TRP A 604 19.57 0.91 -7.83
N ASN A 605 20.39 0.33 -6.97
CA ASN A 605 19.93 -0.47 -5.86
C ASN A 605 20.25 0.34 -4.59
N ASN A 606 19.29 1.12 -4.17
CA ASN A 606 19.14 1.55 -2.77
C ASN A 606 17.70 1.97 -2.55
#